data_4aaec8b672b2f2ec5eff06035d8251a9
#
_entry.id   4aaec8b672b2f2ec5eff06035d8251a9
#
_cell.length_a   1.000
_cell.length_b   1.000
_cell.length_c   1.000
_cell.angle_alpha   90.00
_cell.angle_beta   90.00
_cell.angle_gamma   90.00
#
_symmetry.space_group_name_H-M   'P 1'
#
loop_
_entity.id
_entity.type
_entity.pdbx_description
1 polymer ?
#
loop_
_entity_poly.entity_id
_entity_poly.type
_entity_poly.pdbx_seq_one_letter_code
_entity_poly.pdbx_strand_id
1 'polypeptide(L)'
;MSLRYLLDTNTLSAVIAIKPNRGVIKRLEQHGTECAIASIVWNELVYGCERLAKGKRKAELDAFLRDVVIKSFPVLAYDERAARWHGLERARMERAGRPRPYVDGQIAAIARVNELTIVTANVRDFAGFKELAVEDWTKPRARA
;
A
#
# COMPACT_ATOMS: atom_id res chain seq x y z
N MET A 1 12.40 15.89 0.64
CA MET A 1 11.02 15.92 1.17
C MET A 1 10.70 14.65 1.92
N SER A 2 10.01 14.78 3.02
CA SER A 2 9.69 13.65 3.87
C SER A 2 8.58 12.80 3.27
N LEU A 3 8.71 11.48 3.37
CA LEU A 3 7.61 10.56 3.04
C LEU A 3 6.55 10.62 4.15
N ARG A 4 5.27 10.51 3.75
CA ARG A 4 4.12 10.52 4.66
C ARG A 4 3.18 9.35 4.45
N TYR A 5 3.15 8.78 3.25
CA TYR A 5 2.16 7.79 2.87
C TYR A 5 2.79 6.52 2.34
N LEU A 6 2.21 5.38 2.69
CA LEU A 6 2.55 4.08 2.13
C LEU A 6 1.32 3.57 1.38
N LEU A 7 1.43 3.47 0.07
CA LEU A 7 0.31 3.11 -0.81
C LEU A 7 0.13 1.60 -0.87
N ASP A 8 -1.08 1.11 -0.59
CA ASP A 8 -1.42 -0.29 -0.76
C ASP A 8 -1.73 -0.61 -2.23
N THR A 9 -1.70 -1.89 -2.57
CA THR A 9 -1.90 -2.38 -3.94
C THR A 9 -3.19 -1.86 -4.57
N ASN A 10 -4.31 -1.92 -3.83
CA ASN A 10 -5.61 -1.47 -4.36
C ASN A 10 -5.66 0.02 -4.68
N THR A 11 -4.92 0.84 -3.96
CA THR A 11 -4.84 2.28 -4.24
C THR A 11 -4.17 2.54 -5.58
N LEU A 12 -3.07 1.85 -5.87
CA LEU A 12 -2.40 1.96 -7.17
C LEU A 12 -3.24 1.34 -8.29
N SER A 13 -3.87 0.21 -8.05
CA SER A 13 -4.75 -0.43 -9.03
C SER A 13 -5.94 0.46 -9.41
N ALA A 14 -6.42 1.28 -8.49
CA ALA A 14 -7.53 2.23 -8.75
C ALA A 14 -7.15 3.30 -9.79
N VAL A 15 -5.87 3.59 -9.97
CA VAL A 15 -5.39 4.57 -10.96
C VAL A 15 -5.48 4.01 -12.37
N ILE A 16 -5.19 2.72 -12.55
CA ILE A 16 -5.12 2.07 -13.86
C ILE A 16 -6.34 1.17 -14.14
N ALA A 17 -7.36 1.26 -13.33
CA ALA A 17 -8.61 0.53 -13.53
C ALA A 17 -9.32 1.01 -14.82
N ILE A 18 -10.22 0.17 -15.35
CA ILE A 18 -11.05 0.54 -16.52
C ILE A 18 -11.82 1.84 -16.24
N LYS A 19 -12.30 1.99 -14.99
CA LYS A 19 -12.86 3.24 -14.50
C LYS A 19 -11.95 3.77 -13.38
N PRO A 20 -10.93 4.59 -13.72
CA PRO A 20 -10.01 5.11 -12.71
C PRO A 20 -10.72 5.91 -11.63
N ASN A 21 -10.26 5.74 -10.40
CA ASN A 21 -10.81 6.51 -9.28
C ASN A 21 -10.21 7.92 -9.27
N ARG A 22 -11.03 8.93 -9.50
CA ARG A 22 -10.59 10.32 -9.59
C ARG A 22 -10.10 10.87 -8.25
N GLY A 23 -10.67 10.40 -7.14
CA GLY A 23 -10.23 10.81 -5.81
C GLY A 23 -8.79 10.38 -5.53
N VAL A 24 -8.44 9.15 -5.88
CA VAL A 24 -7.08 8.62 -5.75
C VAL A 24 -6.12 9.41 -6.64
N ILE A 25 -6.49 9.61 -7.91
CA ILE A 25 -5.65 10.36 -8.87
C ILE A 25 -5.37 11.76 -8.35
N LYS A 26 -6.40 12.45 -7.89
CA LYS A 26 -6.27 13.82 -7.35
C LYS A 26 -5.31 13.88 -6.16
N ARG A 27 -5.44 12.94 -5.23
CA ARG A 27 -4.57 12.88 -4.05
C ARG A 27 -3.14 12.51 -4.41
N LEU A 28 -2.94 11.64 -5.39
CA LEU A 28 -1.61 11.33 -5.90
C LEU A 28 -0.96 12.54 -6.58
N GLU A 29 -1.72 13.34 -7.30
CA GLU A 29 -1.22 14.60 -7.87
C GLU A 29 -0.77 15.58 -6.79
N GLN A 30 -1.52 15.64 -5.68
CA GLN A 30 -1.21 16.53 -4.55
C GLN A 30 -0.05 16.03 -3.70
N HIS A 31 0.07 14.73 -3.49
CA HIS A 31 0.95 14.11 -2.48
C HIS A 31 1.96 13.11 -3.06
N GLY A 32 2.06 12.98 -4.38
CA GLY A 32 2.87 11.92 -5.00
C GLY A 32 4.33 11.88 -4.53
N THR A 33 4.94 13.03 -4.29
CA THR A 33 6.33 13.12 -3.81
C THR A 33 6.49 12.70 -2.34
N GLU A 34 5.38 12.52 -1.62
CA GLU A 34 5.37 12.10 -0.22
C GLU A 34 4.98 10.61 -0.07
N CYS A 35 4.83 9.90 -1.17
CA CYS A 35 4.36 8.52 -1.19
C CYS A 35 5.48 7.53 -1.44
N ALA A 36 5.36 6.37 -0.79
CA ALA A 36 6.23 5.21 -1.00
C ALA A 36 5.37 3.95 -1.14
N ILE A 37 5.96 2.85 -1.54
CA ILE A 37 5.32 1.54 -1.55
C ILE A 37 6.18 0.53 -0.77
N ALA A 38 5.54 -0.47 -0.19
CA ALA A 38 6.25 -1.57 0.45
C ALA A 38 6.77 -2.55 -0.60
N SER A 39 7.90 -3.21 -0.33
CA SER A 39 8.43 -4.26 -1.21
C SER A 39 7.40 -5.37 -1.45
N ILE A 40 6.56 -5.66 -0.47
CA ILE A 40 5.47 -6.63 -0.59
C ILE A 40 4.44 -6.17 -1.64
N VAL A 41 4.09 -4.90 -1.62
CA VAL A 41 3.16 -4.30 -2.61
C VAL A 41 3.77 -4.35 -4.01
N TRP A 42 5.05 -4.02 -4.14
CA TRP A 42 5.76 -4.15 -5.42
C TRP A 42 5.68 -5.58 -5.95
N ASN A 43 5.94 -6.56 -5.08
CA ASN A 43 5.79 -7.98 -5.44
C ASN A 43 4.40 -8.32 -5.96
N GLU A 44 3.34 -7.87 -5.25
CA GLU A 44 1.95 -8.12 -5.65
C GLU A 44 1.62 -7.49 -7.01
N LEU A 45 2.11 -6.29 -7.27
CA LEU A 45 1.89 -5.59 -8.53
C LEU A 45 2.57 -6.32 -9.70
N VAL A 46 3.83 -6.71 -9.52
CA VAL A 46 4.58 -7.45 -10.54
C VAL A 46 3.92 -8.81 -10.80
N TYR A 47 3.58 -9.55 -9.74
CA TYR A 47 2.91 -10.84 -9.85
C TYR A 47 1.57 -10.70 -10.59
N GLY A 48 0.76 -9.73 -10.21
CA GLY A 48 -0.55 -9.49 -10.82
C GLY A 48 -0.44 -9.16 -12.32
N CYS A 49 0.60 -8.45 -12.72
CA CYS A 49 0.86 -8.16 -14.13
C CYS A 49 1.33 -9.42 -14.88
N GLU A 50 2.33 -10.13 -14.33
CA GLU A 50 2.94 -11.28 -14.99
C GLU A 50 1.97 -12.44 -15.24
N ARG A 51 1.01 -12.65 -14.35
CA ARG A 51 0.03 -13.73 -14.50
C ARG A 51 -1.05 -13.46 -15.56
N LEU A 52 -1.12 -12.25 -16.10
CA LEU A 52 -2.08 -11.94 -17.16
C LEU A 52 -1.65 -12.59 -18.48
N ALA A 53 -2.64 -12.98 -19.29
CA ALA A 53 -2.38 -13.42 -20.65
C ALA A 53 -1.77 -12.29 -21.49
N LYS A 54 -0.90 -12.64 -22.43
CA LYS A 54 -0.35 -11.68 -23.38
C LYS A 54 -1.47 -10.89 -24.03
N GLY A 55 -1.29 -9.57 -24.12
CA GLY A 55 -2.26 -8.70 -24.76
C GLY A 55 -2.08 -7.26 -24.31
N LYS A 56 -3.02 -6.44 -24.75
CA LYS A 56 -3.00 -4.99 -24.52
C LYS A 56 -2.99 -4.65 -23.02
N ARG A 57 -3.81 -5.32 -22.23
CA ARG A 57 -3.93 -5.04 -20.78
C ARG A 57 -2.62 -5.32 -20.06
N LYS A 58 -1.99 -6.45 -20.35
CA LYS A 58 -0.70 -6.78 -19.75
C LYS A 58 0.37 -5.76 -20.12
N ALA A 59 0.42 -5.37 -21.39
CA ALA A 59 1.38 -4.37 -21.86
C ALA A 59 1.16 -3.00 -21.18
N GLU A 60 -0.08 -2.58 -21.00
CA GLU A 60 -0.41 -1.33 -20.30
C GLU A 60 0.01 -1.37 -18.84
N LEU A 61 -0.25 -2.49 -18.14
CA LEU A 61 0.15 -2.64 -16.75
C LEU A 61 1.66 -2.68 -16.60
N ASP A 62 2.36 -3.40 -17.46
CA ASP A 62 3.81 -3.47 -17.44
C ASP A 62 4.43 -2.09 -17.63
N ALA A 63 3.93 -1.33 -18.60
CA ALA A 63 4.37 0.05 -18.83
C ALA A 63 4.11 0.94 -17.61
N PHE A 64 2.95 0.82 -16.97
CA PHE A 64 2.61 1.57 -15.77
C PHE A 64 3.59 1.26 -14.62
N LEU A 65 3.89 -0.01 -14.40
CA LEU A 65 4.83 -0.41 -13.34
C LEU A 65 6.24 0.10 -13.62
N ARG A 66 6.71 -0.07 -14.85
CA ARG A 66 8.08 0.28 -15.26
C ARG A 66 8.30 1.78 -15.38
N ASP A 67 7.33 2.51 -15.94
CA ASP A 67 7.52 3.91 -16.31
C ASP A 67 6.94 4.89 -15.28
N VAL A 68 5.99 4.47 -14.46
CA VAL A 68 5.34 5.32 -13.47
C VAL A 68 5.67 4.89 -12.05
N VAL A 69 5.29 3.67 -11.66
CA VAL A 69 5.36 3.24 -10.26
C VAL A 69 6.79 3.22 -9.72
N ILE A 70 7.68 2.45 -10.37
CA ILE A 70 9.04 2.28 -9.86
C ILE A 70 9.88 3.57 -9.92
N LYS A 71 9.54 4.47 -10.84
CA LYS A 71 10.22 5.76 -10.97
C LYS A 71 9.68 6.81 -10.02
N SER A 72 8.41 6.71 -9.63
CA SER A 72 7.73 7.74 -8.81
C SER A 72 7.80 7.46 -7.32
N PHE A 73 7.82 6.18 -6.91
CA PHE A 73 7.69 5.80 -5.51
C PHE A 73 8.89 4.99 -5.02
N PRO A 74 9.56 5.45 -3.96
CA PRO A 74 10.56 4.60 -3.29
C PRO A 74 9.93 3.30 -2.83
N VAL A 75 10.67 2.20 -2.95
CA VAL A 75 10.27 0.89 -2.46
C VAL A 75 10.93 0.65 -1.10
N LEU A 76 10.13 0.52 -0.05
CA LEU A 76 10.61 0.32 1.31
C LEU A 76 10.63 -1.16 1.67
N ALA A 77 11.75 -1.61 2.22
CA ALA A 77 11.96 -3.01 2.55
C ALA A 77 11.28 -3.41 3.86
N TYR A 78 10.88 -4.69 3.94
CA TYR A 78 10.53 -5.34 5.18
C TYR A 78 11.84 -5.68 5.90
N ASP A 79 12.37 -4.71 6.63
CA ASP A 79 13.68 -4.80 7.28
C ASP A 79 13.61 -5.38 8.69
N GLU A 80 14.74 -5.39 9.39
CA GLU A 80 14.84 -5.92 10.76
C GLU A 80 13.87 -5.22 11.71
N ARG A 81 13.76 -3.89 11.64
CA ARG A 81 12.86 -3.11 12.51
C ARG A 81 11.40 -3.48 12.25
N ALA A 82 11.03 -3.57 10.98
CA ALA A 82 9.67 -3.95 10.57
C ALA A 82 9.36 -5.38 11.02
N ALA A 83 10.30 -6.30 10.81
CA ALA A 83 10.14 -7.69 11.21
C ALA A 83 9.93 -7.84 12.72
N ARG A 84 10.69 -7.07 13.52
CA ARG A 84 10.55 -7.09 14.98
C ARG A 84 9.18 -6.56 15.42
N TRP A 85 8.79 -5.40 14.91
CA TRP A 85 7.48 -4.83 15.25
C TRP A 85 6.34 -5.78 14.86
N HIS A 86 6.42 -6.35 13.66
CA HIS A 86 5.42 -7.30 13.17
C HIS A 86 5.34 -8.54 14.07
N GLY A 87 6.48 -9.10 14.47
CA GLY A 87 6.51 -10.27 15.36
C GLY A 87 5.84 -10.00 16.68
N LEU A 88 6.09 -8.85 17.30
CA LEU A 88 5.46 -8.45 18.56
C LEU A 88 3.95 -8.24 18.39
N GLU A 89 3.51 -7.54 17.35
CA GLU A 89 2.09 -7.31 17.09
C GLU A 89 1.35 -8.59 16.71
N ARG A 90 1.98 -9.44 15.91
CA ARG A 90 1.41 -10.73 15.52
C ARG A 90 1.11 -11.58 16.75
N ALA A 91 2.07 -11.68 17.68
CA ALA A 91 1.88 -12.42 18.92
C ALA A 91 0.77 -11.81 19.79
N ARG A 92 0.73 -10.48 19.89
CA ARG A 92 -0.31 -9.76 20.64
C ARG A 92 -1.71 -10.02 20.07
N MET A 93 -1.86 -9.94 18.77
CA MET A 93 -3.16 -10.12 18.10
C MET A 93 -3.63 -11.58 18.16
N GLU A 94 -2.72 -12.54 18.05
CA GLU A 94 -3.04 -13.96 18.23
C GLU A 94 -3.54 -14.23 19.65
N ARG A 95 -2.88 -13.69 20.67
CA ARG A 95 -3.31 -13.82 22.07
C ARG A 95 -4.68 -13.19 22.32
N ALA A 96 -5.00 -12.12 21.60
CA ALA A 96 -6.31 -11.48 21.69
C ALA A 96 -7.39 -12.18 20.86
N GLY A 97 -7.06 -13.27 20.16
CA GLY A 97 -7.99 -13.99 19.29
C GLY A 97 -8.33 -13.24 18.01
N ARG A 98 -7.49 -12.30 17.58
CA ARG A 98 -7.71 -11.45 16.40
C ARG A 98 -6.51 -11.47 15.45
N PRO A 99 -6.09 -12.67 14.97
CA PRO A 99 -4.97 -12.73 14.04
C PRO A 99 -5.30 -12.05 12.73
N ARG A 100 -4.31 -11.41 12.12
CA ARG A 100 -4.41 -10.79 10.81
C ARG A 100 -3.58 -11.55 9.79
N PRO A 101 -3.93 -11.48 8.49
CA PRO A 101 -3.10 -12.08 7.45
C PRO A 101 -1.65 -11.60 7.57
N TYR A 102 -0.73 -12.50 7.31
CA TYR A 102 0.71 -12.22 7.45
C TYR A 102 1.17 -11.04 6.58
N VAL A 103 0.68 -11.00 5.35
CA VAL A 103 1.03 -9.92 4.41
C VAL A 103 0.58 -8.55 4.91
N ASP A 104 -0.65 -8.46 5.45
CA ASP A 104 -1.16 -7.20 6.01
C ASP A 104 -0.28 -6.73 7.16
N GLY A 105 0.17 -7.65 8.01
CA GLY A 105 1.10 -7.36 9.10
C GLY A 105 2.45 -6.86 8.61
N GLN A 106 2.96 -7.41 7.52
CA GLN A 106 4.21 -6.95 6.93
C GLN A 106 4.10 -5.51 6.40
N ILE A 107 3.01 -5.21 5.71
CA ILE A 107 2.75 -3.85 5.18
C ILE A 107 2.58 -2.87 6.34
N ALA A 108 1.78 -3.24 7.34
CA ALA A 108 1.57 -2.43 8.55
C ALA A 108 2.90 -2.12 9.25
N ALA A 109 3.77 -3.11 9.37
CA ALA A 109 5.08 -2.96 10.00
C ALA A 109 5.97 -1.96 9.26
N ILE A 110 6.01 -2.04 7.94
CA ILE A 110 6.80 -1.11 7.13
C ILE A 110 6.29 0.32 7.31
N ALA A 111 4.96 0.50 7.33
CA ALA A 111 4.38 1.81 7.59
C ALA A 111 4.73 2.32 8.99
N ARG A 112 4.56 1.49 9.99
CA ARG A 112 4.75 1.89 11.40
C ARG A 112 6.18 2.30 11.72
N VAL A 113 7.17 1.51 11.29
CA VAL A 113 8.58 1.83 11.60
C VAL A 113 9.12 3.01 10.78
N ASN A 114 8.47 3.35 9.69
CA ASN A 114 8.83 4.52 8.87
C ASN A 114 7.91 5.73 9.14
N GLU A 115 7.01 5.61 10.12
CA GLU A 115 6.08 6.67 10.52
C GLU A 115 5.20 7.16 9.37
N LEU A 116 4.67 6.22 8.58
CA LEU A 116 3.84 6.50 7.42
C LEU A 116 2.37 6.13 7.67
N THR A 117 1.48 6.86 7.00
CA THR A 117 0.06 6.53 6.94
C THR A 117 -0.17 5.55 5.79
N ILE A 118 -0.84 4.43 6.05
CA ILE A 118 -1.23 3.49 5.00
C ILE A 118 -2.41 4.09 4.23
N VAL A 119 -2.33 4.06 2.91
CA VAL A 119 -3.43 4.46 2.03
C VAL A 119 -3.99 3.21 1.37
N THR A 120 -5.23 2.86 1.72
CA THR A 120 -5.88 1.63 1.25
C THR A 120 -7.40 1.81 1.18
N ALA A 121 -8.05 1.13 0.25
CA ALA A 121 -9.51 1.04 0.23
C ALA A 121 -10.03 0.01 1.24
N ASN A 122 -9.16 -0.88 1.74
CA ASN A 122 -9.51 -1.94 2.70
C ASN A 122 -9.07 -1.57 4.11
N VAL A 123 -9.62 -0.48 4.65
CA VAL A 123 -9.25 0.04 5.97
C VAL A 123 -9.38 -1.02 7.08
N ARG A 124 -10.37 -1.91 6.98
CA ARG A 124 -10.60 -2.98 7.97
C ARG A 124 -9.44 -3.96 8.09
N ASP A 125 -8.69 -4.18 7.01
CA ASP A 125 -7.57 -5.12 7.02
C ASP A 125 -6.44 -4.67 7.93
N PHE A 126 -6.39 -3.37 8.24
CA PHE A 126 -5.36 -2.78 9.09
C PHE A 126 -5.89 -2.35 10.47
N ALA A 127 -7.17 -2.62 10.74
CA ALA A 127 -7.74 -2.32 12.06
C ALA A 127 -7.13 -3.22 13.14
N GLY A 128 -6.91 -2.68 14.31
CA GLY A 128 -6.39 -3.41 15.45
C GLY A 128 -4.88 -3.35 15.62
N PHE A 129 -4.12 -2.97 14.60
CA PHE A 129 -2.68 -2.70 14.76
C PHE A 129 -2.48 -1.43 15.58
N LYS A 130 -1.53 -1.46 16.53
CA LYS A 130 -1.28 -0.32 17.42
C LYS A 130 -0.66 0.86 16.68
N GLU A 131 -1.19 2.05 16.95
CA GLU A 131 -0.62 3.32 16.50
C GLU A 131 -0.40 3.39 15.00
N LEU A 132 -1.27 2.76 14.23
CA LEU A 132 -1.19 2.74 12.78
C LEU A 132 -2.24 3.71 12.20
N ALA A 133 -1.79 4.69 11.43
CA ALA A 133 -2.66 5.62 10.73
C ALA A 133 -3.04 5.03 9.37
N VAL A 134 -4.32 5.10 9.02
CA VAL A 134 -4.86 4.55 7.77
C VAL A 134 -5.82 5.55 7.14
N GLU A 135 -5.71 5.77 5.83
CA GLU A 135 -6.61 6.63 5.06
C GLU A 135 -7.13 5.89 3.83
N ASP A 136 -8.34 6.21 3.44
CA ASP A 136 -8.96 5.72 2.19
C ASP A 136 -9.13 6.90 1.23
N TRP A 137 -8.35 6.91 0.16
CA TRP A 137 -8.38 7.98 -0.85
C TRP A 137 -9.46 7.77 -1.93
N THR A 138 -10.15 6.64 -1.91
CA THR A 138 -11.28 6.39 -2.82
C THR A 138 -12.54 7.12 -2.38
N LYS A 139 -12.60 7.57 -1.13
CA LYS A 139 -13.74 8.26 -0.54
C LYS A 139 -13.49 9.76 -0.43
N PRO A 140 -14.55 10.60 -0.50
CA PRO A 140 -14.40 12.02 -0.25
C PRO A 140 -13.84 12.27 1.15
N ARG A 141 -13.06 13.37 1.30
CA ARG A 141 -12.63 13.80 2.63
C ARG A 141 -13.84 14.10 3.49
N ALA A 142 -13.80 13.67 4.76
CA ALA A 142 -14.76 14.10 5.73
C ALA A 142 -14.73 15.63 5.83
N ARG A 143 -15.90 16.26 5.83
CA ARG A 143 -15.99 17.71 6.08
C ARG A 143 -15.58 17.97 7.52
N ALA A 144 -14.72 18.95 7.69
CA ALA A 144 -14.32 19.38 9.02
C ALA A 144 -15.51 19.94 9.79
#